data_b8389295a0b1230fd4af647c45e75585
#
_entry.id   b8389295a0b1230fd4af647c45e75585
#
_cell.length_a   1.000
_cell.length_b   1.000
_cell.length_c   1.000
_cell.angle_alpha   90.00
_cell.angle_beta   90.00
_cell.angle_gamma   90.00
#
_symmetry.space_group_name_H-M   'P 1'
#
loop_
_entity.id
_entity.type
_entity.pdbx_description
1 polymer ?
#
loop_
_entity_poly.entity_id
_entity_poly.type
_entity_poly.pdbx_seq_one_letter_code
_entity_poly.pdbx_strand_id
1 'polypeptide(L)'
;MTREILLLVEKCSHCFSYYDIPSGERLHSIALPEFPHEFVVDAARRHAYVGHYGVETSAHVGHGGTSIFQIDIAARRLARTIDIAPLNRLHGMQMDAQGRLYALSEERAQLVVLDHPETDTAPQRAVDTGGIKSHLFALTRDGQTAYVMNLLSHTVTRIRPHDATVAPVVCSPGQKPEGHALSADEKTLYVTNRWSRTLAAIDTATMKVLREAPSREDPTRLYLYRDGRLVVTNYGERSLSLVDPESLEEIARIPMEARPIALSFHPTRPLAFVSQDNDRLGYFNMATLAFERFIGTQREPDVSCAVLL
;
A
#
# COMPACT_ATOMS: atom_id res chain seq x y z
N MET A 1 -22.22 3.27 -20.65
CA MET A 1 -21.30 2.13 -20.43
C MET A 1 -20.34 2.54 -19.33
N THR A 2 -20.18 1.72 -18.31
CA THR A 2 -19.23 1.94 -17.23
C THR A 2 -17.80 1.87 -17.81
N ARG A 3 -17.00 2.89 -17.58
CA ARG A 3 -15.61 2.93 -18.06
C ARG A 3 -14.69 2.33 -17.00
N GLU A 4 -13.83 1.40 -17.41
CA GLU A 4 -12.82 0.78 -16.55
C GLU A 4 -11.51 1.58 -16.60
N ILE A 5 -11.16 2.23 -15.51
CA ILE A 5 -9.98 3.11 -15.42
C ILE A 5 -9.02 2.55 -14.37
N LEU A 6 -7.73 2.52 -14.70
CA LEU A 6 -6.67 2.31 -13.73
C LEU A 6 -6.09 3.66 -13.35
N LEU A 7 -6.17 4.00 -12.07
CA LEU A 7 -5.46 5.10 -11.45
C LEU A 7 -4.08 4.60 -11.05
N LEU A 8 -3.03 5.37 -11.31
CA LEU A 8 -1.64 4.96 -11.10
C LEU A 8 -0.79 6.14 -10.64
N VAL A 9 -0.05 5.97 -9.55
CA VAL A 9 1.08 6.85 -9.22
C VAL A 9 2.30 6.42 -10.01
N GLU A 10 2.93 7.37 -10.70
CA GLU A 10 4.21 7.19 -11.39
C GLU A 10 5.24 8.04 -10.66
N LYS A 11 5.86 7.46 -9.65
CA LYS A 11 6.58 8.13 -8.57
C LYS A 11 7.73 8.99 -9.08
N CYS A 12 8.60 8.46 -9.93
CA CYS A 12 9.75 9.18 -10.48
C CYS A 12 9.41 10.06 -11.70
N SER A 13 8.17 10.03 -12.17
CA SER A 13 7.63 11.02 -13.11
C SER A 13 6.81 12.10 -12.42
N HIS A 14 6.69 12.03 -11.09
CA HIS A 14 6.01 13.03 -10.26
C HIS A 14 4.59 13.29 -10.73
N CYS A 15 3.82 12.22 -10.98
CA CYS A 15 2.47 12.38 -11.49
C CYS A 15 1.51 11.28 -11.03
N PHE A 16 0.22 11.60 -11.19
CA PHE A 16 -0.91 10.70 -11.00
C PHE A 16 -1.64 10.54 -12.34
N SER A 17 -1.68 9.31 -12.86
CA SER A 17 -2.12 9.02 -14.23
C SER A 17 -3.38 8.16 -14.28
N TYR A 18 -4.08 8.28 -15.39
CA TYR A 18 -5.30 7.55 -15.74
C TYR A 18 -5.04 6.70 -16.96
N TYR A 19 -5.27 5.42 -16.87
CA TYR A 19 -5.14 4.47 -17.97
C TYR A 19 -6.49 3.82 -18.25
N ASP A 20 -6.84 3.69 -19.53
CA ASP A 20 -7.97 2.89 -19.95
C ASP A 20 -7.62 1.41 -19.82
N ILE A 21 -8.33 0.68 -18.97
CA ILE A 21 -7.97 -0.72 -18.69
C ILE A 21 -8.09 -1.60 -19.95
N PRO A 22 -9.15 -1.51 -20.79
CA PRO A 22 -9.26 -2.34 -21.98
C PRO A 22 -8.14 -2.11 -23.01
N SER A 23 -7.82 -0.87 -23.35
CA SER A 23 -6.79 -0.55 -24.36
C SER A 23 -5.39 -0.52 -23.79
N GLY A 24 -5.22 -0.15 -22.51
CA GLY A 24 -3.93 0.16 -21.90
C GLY A 24 -3.41 1.56 -22.23
N GLU A 25 -4.21 2.39 -22.89
CA GLU A 25 -3.84 3.75 -23.28
C GLU A 25 -3.88 4.70 -22.08
N ARG A 26 -2.86 5.56 -21.96
CA ARG A 26 -2.85 6.63 -20.98
C ARG A 26 -3.78 7.76 -21.41
N LEU A 27 -4.82 8.00 -20.65
CA LEU A 27 -5.86 8.97 -20.96
C LEU A 27 -5.55 10.38 -20.45
N HIS A 28 -4.86 10.47 -19.32
CA HIS A 28 -4.56 11.73 -18.65
C HIS A 28 -3.45 11.56 -17.64
N SER A 29 -2.76 12.64 -17.30
CA SER A 29 -1.76 12.67 -16.24
C SER A 29 -1.81 14.03 -15.54
N ILE A 30 -1.77 14.01 -14.21
CA ILE A 30 -1.75 15.20 -13.35
C ILE A 30 -0.35 15.32 -12.77
N ALA A 31 0.34 16.41 -13.05
CA ALA A 31 1.63 16.69 -12.43
C ALA A 31 1.43 16.96 -10.92
N LEU A 32 2.27 16.36 -10.10
CA LEU A 32 2.31 16.53 -8.65
C LEU A 32 3.73 16.96 -8.22
N PRO A 33 3.90 17.48 -7.01
CA PRO A 33 5.22 17.65 -6.42
C PRO A 33 6.02 16.36 -6.38
N GLU A 34 7.35 16.48 -6.21
CA GLU A 34 8.32 15.39 -6.32
C GLU A 34 7.95 14.17 -5.47
N PHE A 35 8.07 13.00 -6.08
CA PHE A 35 7.90 11.67 -5.45
C PHE A 35 6.57 11.50 -4.70
N PRO A 36 5.39 11.67 -5.36
CA PRO A 36 4.13 11.15 -4.84
C PRO A 36 4.25 9.63 -4.70
N HIS A 37 3.60 9.01 -3.72
CA HIS A 37 3.79 7.58 -3.48
C HIS A 37 2.47 6.85 -3.28
N GLU A 38 2.14 6.47 -2.06
CA GLU A 38 0.91 5.74 -1.75
C GLU A 38 -0.34 6.60 -1.99
N PHE A 39 -1.43 5.97 -2.35
CA PHE A 39 -2.73 6.63 -2.39
C PHE A 39 -3.88 5.70 -2.04
N VAL A 40 -5.01 6.30 -1.68
CA VAL A 40 -6.27 5.60 -1.46
C VAL A 40 -7.40 6.35 -2.16
N VAL A 41 -8.42 5.61 -2.62
CA VAL A 41 -9.62 6.15 -3.25
C VAL A 41 -10.79 6.06 -2.27
N ASP A 42 -11.60 7.12 -2.16
CA ASP A 42 -12.80 7.11 -1.34
C ASP A 42 -13.84 6.09 -1.86
N ALA A 43 -14.71 5.63 -0.97
CA ALA A 43 -15.73 4.62 -1.31
C ALA A 43 -16.69 5.08 -2.44
N ALA A 44 -16.90 6.39 -2.55
CA ALA A 44 -17.73 6.99 -3.58
C ALA A 44 -17.01 7.17 -4.93
N ARG A 45 -15.70 6.90 -4.98
CA ARG A 45 -14.82 7.08 -6.15
C ARG A 45 -14.82 8.51 -6.70
N ARG A 46 -15.02 9.47 -5.82
CA ARG A 46 -14.97 10.90 -6.16
C ARG A 46 -13.56 11.45 -6.05
N HIS A 47 -12.82 11.01 -5.01
CA HIS A 47 -11.50 11.52 -4.72
C HIS A 47 -10.47 10.39 -4.53
N ALA A 48 -9.25 10.66 -4.97
CA ALA A 48 -8.06 9.95 -4.54
C ALA A 48 -7.22 10.87 -3.65
N TYR A 49 -6.66 10.32 -2.58
CA TYR A 49 -5.76 11.03 -1.67
C TYR A 49 -4.38 10.43 -1.81
N VAL A 50 -3.43 11.23 -2.28
CA VAL A 50 -2.06 10.81 -2.59
C VAL A 50 -1.09 11.38 -1.57
N GLY A 51 -0.30 10.53 -0.96
CA GLY A 51 0.74 10.93 0.00
C GLY A 51 1.96 11.53 -0.69
N HIS A 52 2.42 12.68 -0.21
CA HIS A 52 3.66 13.29 -0.64
C HIS A 52 4.84 12.67 0.13
N TYR A 53 5.51 11.69 -0.47
CA TYR A 53 6.70 11.09 0.13
C TYR A 53 7.90 12.03 0.02
N GLY A 54 8.10 12.68 -1.14
CA GLY A 54 9.06 13.75 -1.35
C GLY A 54 10.53 13.31 -1.37
N VAL A 55 10.79 12.01 -1.44
CA VAL A 55 12.14 11.42 -1.66
C VAL A 55 12.02 10.18 -2.53
N GLU A 56 13.08 9.83 -3.25
CA GLU A 56 13.03 8.72 -4.20
C GLU A 56 12.88 7.36 -3.51
N THR A 57 13.66 7.12 -2.45
CA THR A 57 13.61 5.86 -1.70
C THR A 57 13.62 6.09 -0.19
N SER A 58 13.26 5.07 0.57
CA SER A 58 13.32 5.11 2.04
C SER A 58 14.75 5.28 2.59
N ALA A 59 15.78 4.99 1.80
CA ALA A 59 17.18 5.18 2.17
C ALA A 59 17.70 6.61 1.93
N HIS A 60 16.97 7.43 1.15
CA HIS A 60 17.37 8.81 0.86
C HIS A 60 17.40 9.68 2.12
N VAL A 61 18.45 10.50 2.23
CA VAL A 61 18.54 11.55 3.25
C VAL A 61 17.77 12.77 2.76
N GLY A 62 16.96 13.38 3.61
CA GLY A 62 16.18 14.58 3.26
C GLY A 62 14.87 14.64 4.05
N HIS A 63 14.28 15.82 4.12
CA HIS A 63 13.04 16.04 4.88
C HIS A 63 11.87 15.27 4.28
N GLY A 64 11.78 15.19 2.94
CA GLY A 64 10.62 14.64 2.23
C GLY A 64 9.41 15.59 2.23
N GLY A 65 8.30 15.07 1.73
CA GLY A 65 7.07 15.84 1.56
C GLY A 65 6.19 15.89 2.82
N THR A 66 5.39 16.94 2.97
CA THR A 66 4.51 17.20 4.11
C THR A 66 3.05 17.37 3.70
N SER A 67 2.64 16.83 2.56
CA SER A 67 1.32 17.12 2.00
C SER A 67 0.55 15.85 1.64
N ILE A 68 -0.77 15.97 1.64
CA ILE A 68 -1.69 15.02 1.00
C ILE A 68 -2.34 15.75 -0.19
N PHE A 69 -2.28 15.15 -1.37
CA PHE A 69 -2.90 15.67 -2.58
C PHE A 69 -4.27 15.06 -2.78
N GLN A 70 -5.33 15.86 -2.73
CA GLN A 70 -6.68 15.44 -3.05
C GLN A 70 -6.92 15.61 -4.55
N ILE A 71 -7.15 14.52 -5.25
CA ILE A 71 -7.44 14.46 -6.67
C ILE A 71 -8.94 14.30 -6.87
N ASP A 72 -9.55 15.20 -7.65
CA ASP A 72 -10.90 15.01 -8.17
C ASP A 72 -10.83 14.03 -9.36
N ILE A 73 -11.35 12.82 -9.16
CA ILE A 73 -11.21 11.73 -10.15
C ILE A 73 -11.97 12.06 -11.43
N ALA A 74 -13.19 12.57 -11.34
CA ALA A 74 -14.03 12.87 -12.49
C ALA A 74 -13.52 14.09 -13.28
N ALA A 75 -13.12 15.15 -12.58
CA ALA A 75 -12.56 16.36 -13.20
C ALA A 75 -11.10 16.19 -13.63
N ARG A 76 -10.43 15.09 -13.23
CA ARG A 76 -9.02 14.76 -13.54
C ARG A 76 -8.07 15.91 -13.21
N ARG A 77 -8.15 16.43 -12.00
CA ARG A 77 -7.32 17.54 -11.54
C ARG A 77 -6.97 17.42 -10.07
N LEU A 78 -5.87 18.07 -9.69
CA LEU A 78 -5.57 18.34 -8.30
C LEU A 78 -6.65 19.33 -7.77
N ALA A 79 -7.46 18.86 -6.83
CA ALA A 79 -8.52 19.66 -6.23
C ALA A 79 -7.98 20.52 -5.08
N ARG A 80 -7.12 19.91 -4.24
CA ARG A 80 -6.61 20.57 -3.04
C ARG A 80 -5.31 19.89 -2.56
N THR A 81 -4.48 20.67 -1.88
CA THR A 81 -3.33 20.18 -1.11
C THR A 81 -3.60 20.40 0.37
N ILE A 82 -3.48 19.36 1.18
CA ILE A 82 -3.63 19.42 2.62
C ILE A 82 -2.21 19.39 3.22
N ASP A 83 -1.83 20.46 3.91
CA ASP A 83 -0.54 20.52 4.62
C ASP A 83 -0.64 19.81 5.96
N ILE A 84 0.28 18.92 6.24
CA ILE A 84 0.36 18.18 7.48
C ILE A 84 1.67 18.40 8.26
N ALA A 85 2.43 19.44 7.88
CA ALA A 85 3.66 19.78 8.60
C ALA A 85 3.41 19.89 10.12
N PRO A 86 4.33 19.43 10.99
CA PRO A 86 5.70 18.97 10.69
C PRO A 86 5.83 17.48 10.34
N LEU A 87 4.71 16.78 10.10
CA LEU A 87 4.69 15.39 9.71
C LEU A 87 5.12 15.26 8.24
N ASN A 88 5.94 14.28 7.93
CA ASN A 88 6.60 14.20 6.64
C ASN A 88 6.82 12.76 6.16
N ARG A 89 7.24 12.61 4.89
CA ARG A 89 7.45 11.34 4.21
C ARG A 89 6.23 10.42 4.37
N LEU A 90 5.11 10.84 3.78
CA LEU A 90 3.89 10.07 3.83
C LEU A 90 4.02 8.77 3.05
N HIS A 91 3.98 7.67 3.80
CA HIS A 91 3.97 6.31 3.27
C HIS A 91 2.86 5.51 3.93
N GLY A 92 2.16 4.67 3.18
CA GLY A 92 0.97 4.00 3.66
C GLY A 92 -0.22 4.95 3.81
N MET A 93 -1.24 4.72 2.99
CA MET A 93 -2.48 5.50 2.97
C MET A 93 -3.67 4.54 2.99
N GLN A 94 -4.60 4.71 3.93
CA GLN A 94 -5.82 3.89 4.00
C GLN A 94 -7.02 4.74 4.42
N MET A 95 -8.22 4.23 4.13
CA MET A 95 -9.49 4.77 4.62
C MET A 95 -10.28 3.69 5.34
N ASP A 96 -10.98 4.07 6.37
CA ASP A 96 -11.93 3.19 7.05
C ASP A 96 -13.35 3.23 6.43
N ALA A 97 -14.23 2.41 6.96
CA ALA A 97 -15.62 2.33 6.50
C ALA A 97 -16.43 3.62 6.75
N GLN A 98 -15.96 4.51 7.62
CA GLN A 98 -16.56 5.82 7.90
C GLN A 98 -16.02 6.93 6.99
N GLY A 99 -15.06 6.61 6.12
CA GLY A 99 -14.46 7.57 5.20
C GLY A 99 -13.35 8.45 5.83
N ARG A 100 -12.86 8.10 7.02
CA ARG A 100 -11.72 8.78 7.63
C ARG A 100 -10.44 8.35 6.92
N LEU A 101 -9.55 9.30 6.68
CA LEU A 101 -8.27 9.07 6.01
C LEU A 101 -7.16 8.89 7.05
N TYR A 102 -6.35 7.87 6.83
CA TYR A 102 -5.17 7.56 7.63
C TYR A 102 -3.93 7.61 6.75
N ALA A 103 -2.89 8.31 7.22
CA ALA A 103 -1.60 8.42 6.54
C ALA A 103 -0.46 8.20 7.53
N LEU A 104 0.59 7.51 7.10
CA LEU A 104 1.72 7.21 7.95
C LEU A 104 2.89 8.15 7.66
N SER A 105 3.30 8.95 8.66
CA SER A 105 4.54 9.72 8.60
C SER A 105 5.71 8.82 8.95
N GLU A 106 6.46 8.40 7.93
CA GLU A 106 7.56 7.43 8.08
C GLU A 106 8.66 7.92 9.01
N GLU A 107 9.08 9.19 8.85
CA GLU A 107 10.20 9.72 9.60
C GLU A 107 9.84 10.08 11.04
N ARG A 108 8.60 10.52 11.26
CA ARG A 108 8.10 10.87 12.59
C ARG A 108 7.54 9.68 13.35
N ALA A 109 7.39 8.53 12.69
CA ALA A 109 6.76 7.34 13.25
C ALA A 109 5.39 7.65 13.89
N GLN A 110 4.56 8.39 13.16
CA GLN A 110 3.22 8.77 13.59
C GLN A 110 2.17 8.41 12.55
N LEU A 111 1.05 7.86 13.01
CA LEU A 111 -0.14 7.67 12.19
C LEU A 111 -1.04 8.90 12.30
N VAL A 112 -1.28 9.53 11.18
CA VAL A 112 -2.07 10.76 11.00
C VAL A 112 -3.50 10.40 10.69
N VAL A 113 -4.48 11.10 11.26
CA VAL A 113 -5.91 10.88 11.01
C VAL A 113 -6.59 12.18 10.60
N LEU A 114 -7.31 12.15 9.47
CA LEU A 114 -8.26 13.17 9.04
C LEU A 114 -9.67 12.57 9.10
N ASP A 115 -10.54 13.16 9.92
CA ASP A 115 -11.91 12.67 10.11
C ASP A 115 -12.82 12.99 8.92
N HIS A 116 -12.59 14.13 8.28
CA HIS A 116 -13.34 14.63 7.13
C HIS A 116 -12.37 15.06 6.03
N PRO A 117 -11.68 14.15 5.34
CA PRO A 117 -10.58 14.48 4.43
C PRO A 117 -11.01 15.37 3.26
N GLU A 118 -12.31 15.46 2.94
CA GLU A 118 -12.83 16.38 1.92
C GLU A 118 -12.74 17.84 2.34
N THR A 119 -12.80 18.16 3.63
CA THR A 119 -12.87 19.53 4.16
C THR A 119 -11.77 19.89 5.14
N ASP A 120 -11.18 18.89 5.78
CA ASP A 120 -10.12 19.12 6.77
C ASP A 120 -8.91 19.81 6.15
N THR A 121 -8.40 20.82 6.82
CA THR A 121 -7.19 21.56 6.41
C THR A 121 -5.93 21.12 7.15
N ALA A 122 -6.10 20.35 8.21
CA ALA A 122 -5.03 19.78 9.03
C ALA A 122 -5.50 18.47 9.66
N PRO A 123 -4.59 17.59 10.09
CA PRO A 123 -4.94 16.37 10.82
C PRO A 123 -5.64 16.68 12.15
N GLN A 124 -6.64 15.90 12.52
CA GLN A 124 -7.28 15.95 13.82
C GLN A 124 -6.46 15.24 14.89
N ARG A 125 -5.69 14.24 14.50
CA ARG A 125 -4.86 13.42 15.38
C ARG A 125 -3.58 12.98 14.68
N ALA A 126 -2.53 12.81 15.50
CA ALA A 126 -1.33 12.08 15.15
C ALA A 126 -0.94 11.20 16.35
N VAL A 127 -0.79 9.90 16.13
CA VAL A 127 -0.56 8.91 17.19
C VAL A 127 0.77 8.22 16.95
N ASP A 128 1.57 8.09 18.01
CA ASP A 128 2.85 7.39 17.97
C ASP A 128 2.64 5.92 17.57
N THR A 129 3.44 5.45 16.64
CA THR A 129 3.39 4.06 16.15
C THR A 129 4.16 3.09 17.04
N GLY A 130 5.02 3.57 17.93
CA GLY A 130 5.83 2.74 18.83
C GLY A 130 7.00 2.03 18.15
N GLY A 131 7.42 2.46 16.97
CA GLY A 131 8.51 1.84 16.22
C GLY A 131 9.44 2.85 15.56
N ILE A 132 10.41 2.35 14.79
CA ILE A 132 11.37 3.16 14.04
C ILE A 132 11.22 2.87 12.55
N LYS A 133 11.08 3.93 11.75
CA LYS A 133 10.87 3.84 10.32
C LYS A 133 9.57 3.11 10.01
N SER A 134 8.47 3.65 10.51
CA SER A 134 7.12 3.14 10.31
C SER A 134 6.70 3.36 8.87
N HIS A 135 6.52 2.27 8.11
CA HIS A 135 6.50 2.33 6.64
C HIS A 135 5.12 2.07 6.05
N LEU A 136 4.50 0.96 6.45
CA LEU A 136 3.15 0.57 6.05
C LEU A 136 2.32 0.20 7.27
N PHE A 137 1.02 0.13 7.10
CA PHE A 137 0.12 -0.32 8.15
C PHE A 137 -1.10 -1.03 7.58
N ALA A 138 -1.65 -1.96 8.33
CA ALA A 138 -2.98 -2.52 8.12
C ALA A 138 -3.96 -1.82 9.07
N LEU A 139 -5.15 -1.51 8.59
CA LEU A 139 -6.21 -0.84 9.34
C LEU A 139 -7.43 -1.75 9.42
N THR A 140 -8.05 -1.87 10.60
CA THR A 140 -9.37 -2.50 10.71
C THR A 140 -10.44 -1.66 10.01
N ARG A 141 -11.50 -2.29 9.49
CA ARG A 141 -12.56 -1.61 8.74
C ARG A 141 -13.23 -0.49 9.53
N ASP A 142 -13.33 -0.66 10.84
CA ASP A 142 -13.89 0.35 11.75
C ASP A 142 -12.91 1.47 12.11
N GLY A 143 -11.65 1.37 11.67
CA GLY A 143 -10.59 2.32 11.96
C GLY A 143 -10.11 2.33 13.41
N GLN A 144 -10.58 1.40 14.28
CA GLN A 144 -10.25 1.42 15.69
C GLN A 144 -8.88 0.83 16.02
N THR A 145 -8.30 0.08 15.09
CA THR A 145 -7.00 -0.56 15.30
C THR A 145 -6.15 -0.46 14.03
N ALA A 146 -4.90 -0.09 14.21
CA ALA A 146 -3.90 -0.17 13.15
C ALA A 146 -2.71 -1.06 13.57
N TYR A 147 -2.17 -1.80 12.63
CA TYR A 147 -0.98 -2.64 12.77
C TYR A 147 0.11 -2.05 11.88
N VAL A 148 1.17 -1.55 12.48
CA VAL A 148 2.20 -0.77 11.78
C VAL A 148 3.47 -1.58 11.62
N MET A 149 3.98 -1.70 10.39
CA MET A 149 5.24 -2.33 10.05
C MET A 149 6.39 -1.33 10.21
N ASN A 150 7.31 -1.62 11.13
CA ASN A 150 8.41 -0.75 11.49
C ASN A 150 9.74 -1.34 11.00
N LEU A 151 10.29 -0.77 9.92
CA LEU A 151 11.39 -1.38 9.17
C LEU A 151 12.68 -1.52 9.98
N LEU A 152 13.04 -0.51 10.79
CA LEU A 152 14.33 -0.46 11.46
C LEU A 152 14.30 -0.95 12.91
N SER A 153 13.17 -0.91 13.58
CA SER A 153 12.99 -1.60 14.86
C SER A 153 12.66 -3.08 14.69
N HIS A 154 12.41 -3.56 13.45
CA HIS A 154 12.08 -4.95 13.16
C HIS A 154 10.84 -5.44 13.90
N THR A 155 9.84 -4.59 14.05
CA THR A 155 8.64 -4.85 14.81
C THR A 155 7.37 -4.57 14.01
N VAL A 156 6.30 -5.24 14.41
CA VAL A 156 4.92 -4.84 14.10
C VAL A 156 4.29 -4.35 15.39
N THR A 157 3.68 -3.18 15.35
CA THR A 157 3.01 -2.59 16.51
C THR A 157 1.51 -2.48 16.28
N ARG A 158 0.71 -2.85 17.25
CA ARG A 158 -0.72 -2.58 17.28
C ARG A 158 -0.97 -1.29 18.05
N ILE A 159 -1.64 -0.34 17.44
CA ILE A 159 -1.98 0.97 18.00
C ILE A 159 -3.49 1.24 17.91
N ARG A 160 -3.94 2.23 18.68
CA ARG A 160 -5.30 2.75 18.67
C ARG A 160 -5.31 4.15 18.06
N PRO A 161 -5.68 4.33 16.76
CA PRO A 161 -5.58 5.62 16.09
C PRO A 161 -6.42 6.75 16.74
N HIS A 162 -7.41 6.39 17.52
CA HIS A 162 -8.33 7.33 18.21
C HIS A 162 -8.05 7.49 19.71
N ASP A 163 -7.06 6.79 20.25
CA ASP A 163 -6.72 6.85 21.67
C ASP A 163 -5.19 6.79 21.88
N ALA A 164 -4.57 7.96 21.90
CA ALA A 164 -3.13 8.10 22.12
C ALA A 164 -2.68 7.73 23.55
N THR A 165 -3.60 7.47 24.49
CA THR A 165 -3.26 7.05 25.86
C THR A 165 -2.96 5.55 25.95
N VAL A 166 -3.39 4.79 24.96
CA VAL A 166 -3.12 3.35 24.88
C VAL A 166 -1.74 3.12 24.27
N ALA A 167 -0.85 2.56 25.07
CA ALA A 167 0.51 2.24 24.61
C ALA A 167 0.49 1.19 23.46
N PRO A 168 1.38 1.33 22.45
CA PRO A 168 1.55 0.33 21.41
C PRO A 168 1.88 -1.05 21.94
N VAL A 169 1.25 -2.09 21.39
CA VAL A 169 1.60 -3.49 21.68
C VAL A 169 2.52 -4.00 20.60
N VAL A 170 3.68 -4.53 20.99
CA VAL A 170 4.79 -4.87 20.07
C VAL A 170 4.84 -6.37 19.79
N CYS A 171 5.07 -6.73 18.53
CA CYS A 171 5.42 -8.07 18.05
C CYS A 171 6.70 -7.99 17.20
N SER A 172 7.58 -8.99 17.28
CA SER A 172 8.78 -9.11 16.45
C SER A 172 8.66 -10.35 15.56
N PRO A 173 8.03 -10.24 14.37
CA PRO A 173 7.75 -11.40 13.51
C PRO A 173 8.95 -11.83 12.66
N GLY A 174 9.98 -11.02 12.58
CA GLY A 174 11.16 -11.20 11.76
C GLY A 174 11.84 -9.87 11.46
N GLN A 175 12.87 -9.87 10.62
CA GLN A 175 13.64 -8.68 10.30
C GLN A 175 13.07 -7.91 9.11
N LYS A 176 12.90 -6.59 9.29
CA LYS A 176 12.39 -5.65 8.30
C LYS A 176 10.99 -6.05 7.78
N PRO A 177 9.96 -6.09 8.67
CA PRO A 177 8.57 -6.32 8.25
C PRO A 177 8.09 -5.20 7.36
N GLU A 178 7.41 -5.53 6.22
CA GLU A 178 6.93 -4.51 5.28
C GLU A 178 5.57 -4.83 4.67
N GLY A 179 5.47 -5.84 3.79
CA GLY A 179 4.21 -6.23 3.18
C GLY A 179 3.24 -6.81 4.20
N HIS A 180 1.96 -6.49 4.05
CA HIS A 180 0.96 -6.90 5.03
C HIS A 180 -0.41 -7.14 4.39
N ALA A 181 -1.21 -7.99 5.03
CA ALA A 181 -2.64 -8.14 4.76
C ALA A 181 -3.37 -8.62 6.03
N LEU A 182 -4.56 -8.08 6.30
CA LEU A 182 -5.46 -8.65 7.29
C LEU A 182 -6.31 -9.76 6.66
N SER A 183 -6.59 -10.82 7.41
CA SER A 183 -7.60 -11.81 7.05
C SER A 183 -8.98 -11.15 6.94
N ALA A 184 -9.92 -11.78 6.22
CA ALA A 184 -11.26 -11.23 6.01
C ALA A 184 -12.05 -11.00 7.32
N ASP A 185 -11.77 -11.79 8.35
CA ASP A 185 -12.35 -11.66 9.71
C ASP A 185 -11.51 -10.80 10.66
N GLU A 186 -10.40 -10.20 10.15
CA GLU A 186 -9.45 -9.35 10.87
C GLU A 186 -8.76 -10.01 12.08
N LYS A 187 -8.79 -11.34 12.20
CA LYS A 187 -8.15 -12.06 13.32
C LYS A 187 -6.71 -12.45 13.08
N THR A 188 -6.26 -12.46 11.83
CA THR A 188 -4.88 -12.77 11.45
C THR A 188 -4.30 -11.65 10.63
N LEU A 189 -3.11 -11.18 11.01
CA LEU A 189 -2.28 -10.29 10.23
C LEU A 189 -1.15 -11.09 9.59
N TYR A 190 -1.08 -11.11 8.26
CA TYR A 190 0.01 -11.68 7.51
C TYR A 190 1.05 -10.59 7.22
N VAL A 191 2.35 -10.94 7.37
CA VAL A 191 3.46 -9.99 7.21
C VAL A 191 4.61 -10.64 6.46
N THR A 192 5.21 -9.89 5.53
CA THR A 192 6.50 -10.27 4.92
C THR A 192 7.65 -9.69 5.72
N ASN A 193 8.70 -10.47 5.95
CA ASN A 193 9.93 -10.03 6.62
C ASN A 193 11.08 -10.04 5.60
N ARG A 194 11.43 -8.87 5.06
CA ARG A 194 12.32 -8.73 3.90
C ARG A 194 13.69 -9.32 4.14
N TRP A 195 14.31 -9.02 5.29
CA TRP A 195 15.67 -9.47 5.59
C TRP A 195 15.71 -10.89 6.14
N SER A 196 14.70 -11.33 6.86
CA SER A 196 14.57 -12.74 7.27
C SER A 196 14.20 -13.64 6.11
N ARG A 197 13.61 -13.10 5.03
CA ARG A 197 13.04 -13.87 3.91
C ARG A 197 11.98 -14.85 4.39
N THR A 198 11.06 -14.36 5.23
CA THR A 198 9.98 -15.17 5.80
C THR A 198 8.63 -14.47 5.65
N LEU A 199 7.57 -15.28 5.77
CA LEU A 199 6.20 -14.85 5.99
C LEU A 199 5.84 -15.20 7.42
N ALA A 200 5.09 -14.33 8.09
CA ALA A 200 4.55 -14.58 9.42
C ALA A 200 3.04 -14.34 9.44
N ALA A 201 2.32 -15.20 10.16
CA ALA A 201 0.93 -14.99 10.54
C ALA A 201 0.87 -14.63 12.03
N ILE A 202 0.26 -13.49 12.35
CA ILE A 202 0.19 -12.92 13.70
C ILE A 202 -1.27 -12.89 14.15
N ASP A 203 -1.55 -13.39 15.35
CA ASP A 203 -2.84 -13.23 15.99
C ASP A 203 -3.06 -11.77 16.38
N THR A 204 -4.11 -11.16 15.85
CA THR A 204 -4.37 -9.72 16.01
C THR A 204 -4.78 -9.33 17.43
N ALA A 205 -5.38 -10.25 18.19
CA ALA A 205 -5.81 -9.99 19.57
C ALA A 205 -4.64 -10.05 20.55
N THR A 206 -3.75 -11.02 20.39
CA THR A 206 -2.63 -11.26 21.32
C THR A 206 -1.30 -10.69 20.85
N MET A 207 -1.18 -10.33 19.56
CA MET A 207 0.06 -9.92 18.90
C MET A 207 1.17 -10.99 18.98
N LYS A 208 0.80 -12.27 18.97
CA LYS A 208 1.73 -13.39 18.95
C LYS A 208 1.84 -13.95 17.54
N VAL A 209 3.05 -14.33 17.13
CA VAL A 209 3.27 -15.09 15.90
C VAL A 209 2.64 -16.46 16.06
N LEU A 210 1.69 -16.79 15.20
CA LEU A 210 1.02 -18.10 15.12
C LEU A 210 1.81 -19.08 14.30
N ARG A 211 2.36 -18.61 13.16
CA ARG A 211 3.13 -19.38 12.19
C ARG A 211 4.15 -18.50 11.50
N GLU A 212 5.24 -19.10 11.08
CA GLU A 212 6.26 -18.54 10.23
C GLU A 212 6.66 -19.57 9.17
N ALA A 213 6.89 -19.12 7.94
CA ALA A 213 7.36 -19.95 6.84
C ALA A 213 8.44 -19.21 6.01
N PRO A 214 9.37 -19.94 5.37
CA PRO A 214 10.31 -19.35 4.43
C PRO A 214 9.59 -18.66 3.27
N SER A 215 10.13 -17.54 2.82
CA SER A 215 9.70 -16.83 1.62
C SER A 215 10.88 -16.66 0.64
N ARG A 216 10.62 -15.98 -0.45
CA ARG A 216 11.62 -15.70 -1.47
C ARG A 216 12.50 -14.50 -1.09
N GLU A 217 13.45 -14.15 -1.96
CA GLU A 217 14.35 -13.03 -1.72
C GLU A 217 13.60 -11.70 -1.77
N ASP A 218 13.79 -10.90 -0.71
CA ASP A 218 13.25 -9.56 -0.54
C ASP A 218 11.73 -9.47 -0.79
N PRO A 219 10.88 -10.19 0.01
CA PRO A 219 9.43 -10.12 -0.13
C PRO A 219 8.94 -8.76 0.38
N THR A 220 8.48 -7.88 -0.54
CA THR A 220 8.17 -6.48 -0.21
C THR A 220 6.72 -6.22 0.09
N ARG A 221 5.81 -6.67 -0.78
CA ARG A 221 4.38 -6.44 -0.61
C ARG A 221 3.64 -7.76 -0.45
N LEU A 222 2.52 -7.70 0.26
CA LEU A 222 1.64 -8.84 0.48
C LEU A 222 0.19 -8.39 0.39
N TYR A 223 -0.61 -9.15 -0.33
CA TYR A 223 -2.00 -8.84 -0.58
C TYR A 223 -2.87 -10.07 -0.35
N LEU A 224 -4.05 -9.88 0.21
CA LEU A 224 -5.09 -10.91 0.26
C LEU A 224 -5.98 -10.80 -0.98
N TYR A 225 -5.97 -11.80 -1.82
CA TYR A 225 -6.87 -11.85 -2.96
C TYR A 225 -8.26 -12.37 -2.53
N ARG A 226 -9.30 -11.99 -3.26
CA ARG A 226 -10.71 -12.28 -2.92
C ARG A 226 -11.06 -13.77 -2.83
N ASP A 227 -10.24 -14.68 -3.37
CA ASP A 227 -10.41 -16.13 -3.24
C ASP A 227 -9.74 -16.72 -1.98
N GLY A 228 -9.17 -15.87 -1.15
CA GLY A 228 -8.50 -16.22 0.10
C GLY A 228 -6.99 -16.43 -0.01
N ARG A 229 -6.42 -16.56 -1.22
CA ARG A 229 -4.97 -16.72 -1.39
C ARG A 229 -4.23 -15.41 -1.09
N LEU A 230 -3.02 -15.55 -0.55
CA LEU A 230 -2.09 -14.44 -0.44
C LEU A 230 -1.27 -14.30 -1.73
N VAL A 231 -0.96 -13.08 -2.12
CA VAL A 231 -0.07 -12.76 -3.24
C VAL A 231 1.09 -11.94 -2.69
N VAL A 232 2.32 -12.42 -2.89
CA VAL A 232 3.55 -11.77 -2.42
C VAL A 232 4.35 -11.28 -3.62
N THR A 233 4.81 -10.03 -3.56
CA THR A 233 5.80 -9.52 -4.51
C THR A 233 7.20 -9.75 -3.95
N ASN A 234 8.00 -10.58 -4.63
CA ASN A 234 9.38 -10.86 -4.25
C ASN A 234 10.31 -9.98 -5.09
N TYR A 235 10.62 -8.79 -4.57
CA TYR A 235 11.39 -7.78 -5.28
C TYR A 235 12.79 -8.26 -5.65
N GLY A 236 13.50 -8.91 -4.72
CA GLY A 236 14.85 -9.43 -4.94
C GLY A 236 14.90 -10.57 -5.95
N GLU A 237 13.97 -11.52 -5.87
CA GLU A 237 13.92 -12.70 -6.75
C GLU A 237 13.26 -12.41 -8.10
N ARG A 238 12.58 -11.27 -8.28
CA ARG A 238 11.78 -10.95 -9.47
C ARG A 238 10.69 -11.99 -9.72
N SER A 239 9.83 -12.18 -8.75
CA SER A 239 8.71 -13.13 -8.87
C SER A 239 7.48 -12.68 -8.09
N LEU A 240 6.34 -13.28 -8.43
CA LEU A 240 5.16 -13.30 -7.57
C LEU A 240 5.04 -14.69 -6.95
N SER A 241 4.67 -14.77 -5.69
CA SER A 241 4.28 -16.02 -5.04
C SER A 241 2.80 -15.98 -4.70
N LEU A 242 2.07 -17.06 -5.02
CA LEU A 242 0.76 -17.34 -4.43
C LEU A 242 0.97 -18.24 -3.24
N VAL A 243 0.38 -17.91 -2.11
CA VAL A 243 0.62 -18.56 -0.83
C VAL A 243 -0.72 -18.93 -0.20
N ASP A 244 -0.78 -20.13 0.36
CA ASP A 244 -1.90 -20.58 1.19
C ASP A 244 -1.88 -19.84 2.54
N PRO A 245 -2.95 -19.16 2.96
CA PRO A 245 -2.94 -18.36 4.18
C PRO A 245 -2.92 -19.21 5.46
N GLU A 246 -3.35 -20.48 5.41
CA GLU A 246 -3.39 -21.34 6.59
C GLU A 246 -2.05 -22.00 6.87
N SER A 247 -1.38 -22.52 5.85
CA SER A 247 -0.08 -23.18 5.98
C SER A 247 1.11 -22.23 5.81
N LEU A 248 0.93 -21.10 5.10
CA LEU A 248 1.95 -20.19 4.57
C LEU A 248 2.85 -20.85 3.51
N GLU A 249 2.44 -21.97 2.94
CA GLU A 249 3.17 -22.65 1.86
C GLU A 249 2.94 -21.96 0.51
N GLU A 250 4.00 -21.89 -0.31
CA GLU A 250 3.91 -21.39 -1.68
C GLU A 250 3.14 -22.38 -2.57
N ILE A 251 1.96 -21.98 -3.06
CA ILE A 251 1.12 -22.76 -3.98
C ILE A 251 1.68 -22.68 -5.41
N ALA A 252 2.13 -21.48 -5.81
CA ALA A 252 2.66 -21.23 -7.14
C ALA A 252 3.65 -20.06 -7.12
N ARG A 253 4.63 -20.13 -8.01
CA ARG A 253 5.60 -19.05 -8.26
C ARG A 253 5.59 -18.64 -9.72
N ILE A 254 5.52 -17.34 -9.95
CA ILE A 254 5.51 -16.74 -11.28
C ILE A 254 6.79 -15.91 -11.43
N PRO A 255 7.79 -16.41 -12.19
CA PRO A 255 8.99 -15.64 -12.49
C PRO A 255 8.68 -14.42 -13.35
N MET A 256 9.43 -13.34 -13.16
CA MET A 256 9.28 -12.08 -13.88
C MET A 256 10.63 -11.61 -14.45
N GLU A 257 10.60 -10.87 -15.55
CA GLU A 257 11.82 -10.26 -16.12
C GLU A 257 12.29 -9.06 -15.28
N ALA A 258 11.35 -8.30 -14.72
CA ALA A 258 11.60 -7.12 -13.91
C ALA A 258 11.09 -7.32 -12.47
N ARG A 259 11.51 -6.44 -11.56
CA ARG A 259 11.12 -6.49 -10.15
C ARG A 259 9.70 -5.98 -9.97
N PRO A 260 8.81 -6.73 -9.28
CA PRO A 260 7.48 -6.25 -8.93
C PRO A 260 7.57 -5.21 -7.81
N ILE A 261 6.98 -4.02 -8.01
CA ILE A 261 6.93 -2.94 -7.02
C ILE A 261 5.66 -3.05 -6.18
N ALA A 262 4.50 -3.00 -6.85
CA ALA A 262 3.20 -3.04 -6.20
C ALA A 262 2.20 -3.82 -7.06
N LEU A 263 1.05 -4.17 -6.46
CA LEU A 263 -0.01 -4.89 -7.15
C LEU A 263 -1.37 -4.34 -6.70
N SER A 264 -2.32 -4.30 -7.63
CA SER A 264 -3.73 -4.07 -7.33
C SER A 264 -4.62 -5.04 -8.09
N PHE A 265 -5.85 -5.23 -7.61
CA PHE A 265 -6.80 -6.14 -8.24
C PHE A 265 -7.93 -5.39 -8.94
N HIS A 266 -8.35 -5.94 -10.07
CA HIS A 266 -9.59 -5.51 -10.71
C HIS A 266 -10.79 -5.88 -9.80
N PRO A 267 -11.77 -4.98 -9.59
CA PRO A 267 -12.84 -5.21 -8.62
C PRO A 267 -13.74 -6.40 -8.95
N THR A 268 -13.91 -6.77 -10.22
CA THR A 268 -14.83 -7.82 -10.63
C THR A 268 -14.21 -8.95 -11.47
N ARG A 269 -13.13 -8.67 -12.23
CA ARG A 269 -12.45 -9.67 -13.08
C ARG A 269 -11.30 -10.36 -12.33
N PRO A 270 -10.89 -11.58 -12.72
CA PRO A 270 -9.71 -12.25 -12.17
C PRO A 270 -8.41 -11.64 -12.75
N LEU A 271 -8.27 -10.33 -12.62
CA LEU A 271 -7.16 -9.56 -13.18
C LEU A 271 -6.47 -8.77 -12.08
N ALA A 272 -5.15 -8.81 -12.07
CA ALA A 272 -4.29 -7.96 -11.26
C ALA A 272 -3.41 -7.08 -12.12
N PHE A 273 -3.05 -5.92 -11.61
CA PHE A 273 -2.14 -4.97 -12.23
C PHE A 273 -0.85 -4.95 -11.42
N VAL A 274 0.26 -5.30 -12.06
CA VAL A 274 1.57 -5.45 -11.41
C VAL A 274 2.52 -4.38 -11.93
N SER A 275 2.82 -3.41 -11.09
CA SER A 275 3.82 -2.37 -11.35
C SER A 275 5.23 -2.96 -11.29
N GLN A 276 6.12 -2.54 -12.19
CA GLN A 276 7.47 -3.08 -12.33
C GLN A 276 8.52 -1.97 -12.41
N ASP A 277 9.76 -2.26 -11.98
CA ASP A 277 10.88 -1.32 -11.94
C ASP A 277 11.48 -0.95 -13.32
N ASN A 278 10.93 -1.50 -14.40
CA ASN A 278 11.32 -1.23 -15.78
C ASN A 278 10.31 -0.35 -16.53
N ASP A 279 9.54 0.49 -15.82
CA ASP A 279 8.55 1.41 -16.36
C ASP A 279 7.42 0.69 -17.13
N ARG A 280 7.01 -0.48 -16.62
CA ARG A 280 5.92 -1.29 -17.17
C ARG A 280 4.88 -1.65 -16.14
N LEU A 281 3.68 -1.86 -16.62
CA LEU A 281 2.57 -2.44 -15.85
C LEU A 281 2.12 -3.74 -16.52
N GLY A 282 2.15 -4.84 -15.77
CA GLY A 282 1.70 -6.15 -16.23
C GLY A 282 0.23 -6.38 -15.90
N TYR A 283 -0.52 -6.93 -16.85
CA TYR A 283 -1.89 -7.42 -16.67
C TYR A 283 -1.80 -8.91 -16.36
N PHE A 284 -1.97 -9.27 -15.11
CA PHE A 284 -1.81 -10.63 -14.62
C PHE A 284 -3.17 -11.29 -14.35
N ASN A 285 -3.42 -12.42 -15.00
CA ASN A 285 -4.66 -13.18 -14.84
C ASN A 285 -4.55 -14.11 -13.62
N MET A 286 -5.33 -13.85 -12.59
CA MET A 286 -5.34 -14.60 -11.33
C MET A 286 -5.94 -16.01 -11.43
N ALA A 287 -6.66 -16.32 -12.51
CA ALA A 287 -7.22 -17.64 -12.75
C ALA A 287 -6.26 -18.56 -13.50
N THR A 288 -5.55 -18.02 -14.51
CA THR A 288 -4.59 -18.79 -15.33
C THR A 288 -3.16 -18.70 -14.81
N LEU A 289 -2.88 -17.78 -13.88
CA LEU A 289 -1.56 -17.46 -13.31
C LEU A 289 -0.53 -17.06 -14.39
N ALA A 290 -0.97 -16.29 -15.36
CA ALA A 290 -0.15 -15.82 -16.47
C ALA A 290 -0.35 -14.34 -16.75
N PHE A 291 0.70 -13.66 -17.22
CA PHE A 291 0.59 -12.31 -17.75
C PHE A 291 -0.10 -12.36 -19.13
N GLU A 292 -1.17 -11.59 -19.30
CA GLU A 292 -1.88 -11.46 -20.58
C GLU A 292 -1.18 -10.45 -21.50
N ARG A 293 -0.67 -9.37 -20.92
CA ARG A 293 0.06 -8.32 -21.63
C ARG A 293 0.82 -7.41 -20.68
N PHE A 294 1.67 -6.56 -21.25
CA PHE A 294 2.34 -5.45 -20.58
C PHE A 294 2.06 -4.16 -21.31
N ILE A 295 1.93 -3.06 -20.56
CA ILE A 295 1.87 -1.70 -21.14
C ILE A 295 3.04 -0.88 -20.63
N GLY A 296 3.50 0.08 -21.43
CA GLY A 296 4.48 1.08 -21.00
C GLY A 296 3.81 2.13 -20.13
N THR A 297 4.49 2.54 -19.07
CA THR A 297 4.10 3.62 -18.17
C THR A 297 5.11 4.76 -18.24
N GLN A 298 4.94 5.80 -17.43
CA GLN A 298 6.02 6.70 -17.11
C GLN A 298 6.93 6.06 -16.04
N ARG A 299 7.92 6.83 -15.56
CA ARG A 299 8.99 6.29 -14.70
C ARG A 299 8.46 5.88 -13.34
N GLU A 300 8.81 4.66 -12.96
CA GLU A 300 8.53 4.01 -11.68
C GLU A 300 7.02 4.01 -11.36
N PRO A 301 6.23 3.20 -12.11
CA PRO A 301 4.84 2.93 -11.72
C PRO A 301 4.85 2.28 -10.34
N ASP A 302 3.99 2.77 -9.45
CA ASP A 302 3.92 2.29 -8.07
C ASP A 302 2.51 1.80 -7.76
N VAL A 303 1.87 2.35 -6.75
CA VAL A 303 0.52 1.93 -6.35
C VAL A 303 -0.50 2.28 -7.43
N SER A 304 -1.40 1.35 -7.67
CA SER A 304 -2.51 1.51 -8.61
C SER A 304 -3.85 1.13 -7.97
N CYS A 305 -4.94 1.61 -8.57
CA CYS A 305 -6.30 1.27 -8.18
C CYS A 305 -7.21 1.23 -9.42
N ALA A 306 -7.87 0.10 -9.65
CA ALA A 306 -8.87 -0.02 -10.71
C ALA A 306 -10.23 0.50 -10.23
N VAL A 307 -10.79 1.45 -10.97
CA VAL A 307 -12.10 2.06 -10.69
C VAL A 307 -13.05 1.86 -11.86
N LEU A 308 -14.33 1.67 -11.54
CA LEU A 308 -15.43 1.62 -12.50
C LEU A 308 -16.18 2.96 -12.41
N LEU A 309 -16.08 3.78 -13.43
CA LEU A 309 -16.66 5.13 -13.50
C LEU A 309 -17.85 5.20 -14.49
#